data_0f21ee1a8b7d5710b782a37ee7b9b7e0
#
_entry.id   0f21ee1a8b7d5710b782a37ee7b9b7e0
#
_cell.length_a   1.000
_cell.length_b   1.000
_cell.length_c   1.000
_cell.angle_alpha   90.00
_cell.angle_beta   90.00
_cell.angle_gamma   90.00
#
_symmetry.space_group_name_H-M   'P 1'
#
loop_
_entity.id
_entity.type
_entity.pdbx_description
1 polymer ?
#
loop_
_entity_poly.entity_id
_entity_poly.type
_entity_poly.pdbx_seq_one_letter_code
_entity_poly.pdbx_strand_id
1 'polypeptide(L)'
;NNPNDGKDVWDNRKQTIVDFLNKKDFDFVGLQEVTFTQLQFLEDKLVNYNYHGVGRDDGKQKGEFAPIFYNKNRYNLVSGNTFWLSETPNIISVGWDASMERICTYALFEDKKSKRKFYVFNTHFDHIGVIARKKSAQLIIDYVNSLNKNNFPVFITGDFNLNDDSDPITLIQKKFSDS
;
A
#
# COMPACT_ATOMS: atom_id res chain seq x y z
N ASN A 1 -17.01 0.78 -0.35
CA ASN A 1 -18.31 0.20 -0.73
C ASN A 1 -19.36 1.33 -0.77
N ASN A 2 -19.34 2.09 -1.85
CA ASN A 2 -20.26 3.21 -2.03
C ASN A 2 -21.57 2.67 -2.62
N PRO A 3 -22.73 2.81 -1.94
CA PRO A 3 -24.01 2.34 -2.47
C PRO A 3 -24.44 3.07 -3.76
N ASN A 4 -23.81 4.21 -4.06
CA ASN A 4 -24.07 4.96 -5.29
C ASN A 4 -23.33 4.41 -6.52
N ASP A 5 -22.47 3.39 -6.36
CA ASP A 5 -21.73 2.77 -7.49
C ASP A 5 -22.64 1.92 -8.40
N GLY A 6 -23.94 1.85 -8.12
CA GLY A 6 -24.92 1.16 -8.95
C GLY A 6 -24.54 -0.32 -9.18
N LYS A 7 -24.35 -0.71 -10.45
CA LYS A 7 -23.94 -2.09 -10.81
C LYS A 7 -22.51 -2.43 -10.41
N ASP A 8 -21.67 -1.43 -10.13
CA ASP A 8 -20.24 -1.60 -9.83
C ASP A 8 -19.95 -1.69 -8.32
N VAL A 9 -20.98 -1.85 -7.48
CA VAL A 9 -20.83 -2.12 -6.05
C VAL A 9 -19.96 -3.36 -5.81
N TRP A 10 -19.27 -3.38 -4.67
CA TRP A 10 -18.35 -4.45 -4.30
C TRP A 10 -18.93 -5.85 -4.48
N ASP A 11 -20.17 -6.07 -4.03
CA ASP A 11 -20.81 -7.39 -4.07
C ASP A 11 -20.96 -7.95 -5.48
N ASN A 12 -21.09 -7.09 -6.48
CA ASN A 12 -21.21 -7.50 -7.87
C ASN A 12 -19.85 -7.78 -8.55
N ARG A 13 -18.78 -7.12 -8.11
CA ARG A 13 -17.46 -7.20 -8.75
C ARG A 13 -16.42 -8.02 -8.01
N LYS A 14 -16.65 -8.34 -6.72
CA LYS A 14 -15.66 -9.01 -5.87
C LYS A 14 -15.15 -10.34 -6.43
N GLN A 15 -16.03 -11.16 -7.02
CA GLN A 15 -15.63 -12.44 -7.61
C GLN A 15 -14.78 -12.23 -8.87
N THR A 16 -15.17 -11.29 -9.73
CA THR A 16 -14.38 -10.94 -10.94
C THR A 16 -12.96 -10.48 -10.57
N ILE A 17 -12.82 -9.71 -9.48
CA ILE A 17 -11.50 -9.28 -8.98
C ILE A 17 -10.67 -10.48 -8.55
N VAL A 18 -11.26 -11.40 -7.78
CA VAL A 18 -10.59 -12.64 -7.33
C VAL A 18 -10.15 -13.49 -8.52
N ASP A 19 -11.04 -13.71 -9.49
CA ASP A 19 -10.76 -14.50 -10.68
C ASP A 19 -9.63 -13.87 -11.50
N PHE A 20 -9.63 -12.55 -11.64
CA PHE A 20 -8.56 -11.81 -12.31
C PHE A 20 -7.22 -11.97 -11.60
N LEU A 21 -7.16 -11.78 -10.28
CA LEU A 21 -5.94 -11.89 -9.49
C LEU A 21 -5.38 -13.32 -9.52
N ASN A 22 -6.23 -14.33 -9.35
CA ASN A 22 -5.82 -15.73 -9.43
C ASN A 22 -5.34 -16.12 -10.84
N LYS A 23 -6.01 -15.62 -11.89
CA LYS A 23 -5.62 -15.88 -13.29
C LYS A 23 -4.26 -15.26 -13.64
N LYS A 24 -3.98 -14.06 -13.14
CA LYS A 24 -2.74 -13.34 -13.42
C LYS A 24 -1.56 -13.84 -12.62
N ASP A 25 -1.81 -14.45 -11.45
CA ASP A 25 -0.78 -15.03 -10.56
C ASP A 25 0.36 -14.03 -10.27
N PHE A 26 -0.02 -12.79 -9.92
CA PHE A 26 0.92 -11.72 -9.60
C PHE A 26 1.80 -12.11 -8.41
N ASP A 27 3.03 -11.63 -8.39
CA ASP A 27 3.93 -11.77 -7.25
C ASP A 27 3.48 -10.91 -6.07
N PHE A 28 3.07 -9.67 -6.35
CA PHE A 28 2.59 -8.69 -5.38
C PHE A 28 1.39 -7.92 -5.92
N VAL A 29 0.48 -7.56 -5.03
CA VAL A 29 -0.67 -6.69 -5.33
C VAL A 29 -0.82 -5.67 -4.22
N GLY A 30 -0.57 -4.39 -4.53
CA GLY A 30 -0.90 -3.26 -3.67
C GLY A 30 -2.34 -2.84 -3.91
N LEU A 31 -3.17 -2.85 -2.88
CA LEU A 31 -4.55 -2.40 -2.95
C LEU A 31 -4.75 -1.15 -2.09
N GLN A 32 -5.73 -0.32 -2.44
CA GLN A 32 -6.11 0.87 -1.69
C GLN A 32 -7.62 0.84 -1.41
N GLU A 33 -8.07 1.62 -0.41
CA GLU A 33 -9.47 1.74 0.01
C GLU A 33 -10.11 0.43 0.46
N VAL A 34 -9.30 -0.56 0.85
CA VAL A 34 -9.82 -1.87 1.25
C VAL A 34 -10.38 -1.78 2.66
N THR A 35 -11.69 -2.03 2.82
CA THR A 35 -12.30 -2.19 4.14
C THR A 35 -11.99 -3.57 4.74
N PHE A 36 -12.10 -3.71 6.06
CA PHE A 36 -11.83 -4.99 6.73
C PHE A 36 -12.66 -6.15 6.17
N THR A 37 -13.94 -5.92 5.87
CA THR A 37 -14.81 -6.94 5.27
C THR A 37 -14.36 -7.39 3.88
N GLN A 38 -13.88 -6.44 3.07
CA GLN A 38 -13.32 -6.75 1.75
C GLN A 38 -12.01 -7.52 1.88
N LEU A 39 -11.18 -7.13 2.85
CA LEU A 39 -9.91 -7.79 3.14
C LEU A 39 -10.11 -9.25 3.54
N GLN A 40 -11.06 -9.53 4.45
CA GLN A 40 -11.42 -10.89 4.85
C GLN A 40 -11.91 -11.74 3.67
N PHE A 41 -12.73 -11.17 2.80
CA PHE A 41 -13.19 -11.86 1.59
C PHE A 41 -12.01 -12.20 0.65
N LEU A 42 -11.10 -11.25 0.42
CA LEU A 42 -9.92 -11.47 -0.42
C LEU A 42 -8.98 -12.52 0.20
N GLU A 43 -8.75 -12.47 1.51
CA GLU A 43 -7.94 -13.44 2.23
C GLU A 43 -8.48 -14.87 2.10
N ASP A 44 -9.81 -15.04 2.22
CA ASP A 44 -10.48 -16.34 2.04
C ASP A 44 -10.35 -16.89 0.62
N LYS A 45 -10.44 -16.03 -0.40
CA LYS A 45 -10.49 -16.44 -1.82
C LYS A 45 -9.12 -16.50 -2.51
N LEU A 46 -8.15 -15.73 -2.05
CA LEU A 46 -6.80 -15.69 -2.62
C LEU A 46 -5.86 -16.65 -1.88
N VAL A 47 -6.14 -17.94 -1.98
CA VAL A 47 -5.49 -19.00 -1.18
C VAL A 47 -3.97 -19.09 -1.34
N ASN A 48 -3.41 -18.59 -2.43
CA ASN A 48 -1.96 -18.54 -2.68
C ASN A 48 -1.29 -17.28 -2.13
N TYR A 49 -2.06 -16.35 -1.56
CA TYR A 49 -1.58 -15.08 -1.05
C TYR A 49 -1.72 -15.00 0.47
N ASN A 50 -0.82 -14.25 1.07
CA ASN A 50 -1.02 -13.62 2.36
C ASN A 50 -1.00 -12.11 2.14
N TYR A 51 -1.41 -11.34 3.16
CA TYR A 51 -1.28 -9.88 3.11
C TYR A 51 -0.55 -9.34 4.33
N HIS A 52 -0.08 -8.09 4.20
CA HIS A 52 0.47 -7.28 5.28
C HIS A 52 -0.15 -5.88 5.24
N GLY A 53 -0.51 -5.34 6.39
CA GLY A 53 -1.13 -4.02 6.54
C GLY A 53 -2.18 -3.99 7.64
N VAL A 54 -2.54 -2.79 8.07
CA VAL A 54 -3.54 -2.52 9.12
C VAL A 54 -4.50 -1.42 8.69
N GLY A 55 -5.63 -1.33 9.36
CA GLY A 55 -6.60 -0.24 9.15
C GLY A 55 -6.08 1.08 9.70
N ARG A 56 -6.33 2.17 8.95
CA ARG A 56 -5.75 3.49 9.23
C ARG A 56 -6.29 4.16 10.50
N ASP A 57 -7.53 3.84 10.93
CA ASP A 57 -8.19 4.56 12.03
C ASP A 57 -7.78 4.04 13.40
N ASP A 58 -7.34 2.78 13.53
CA ASP A 58 -6.98 2.19 14.82
C ASP A 58 -5.67 1.38 14.81
N GLY A 59 -5.01 1.32 13.68
CA GLY A 59 -3.82 0.49 13.49
C GLY A 59 -4.10 -1.00 13.59
N LYS A 60 -5.36 -1.42 13.41
CA LYS A 60 -5.82 -2.82 13.49
C LYS A 60 -6.80 -3.12 12.36
N GLN A 61 -8.10 -2.92 12.60
CA GLN A 61 -9.17 -3.34 11.70
C GLN A 61 -10.09 -2.22 11.24
N LYS A 62 -10.02 -1.02 11.84
CA LYS A 62 -10.90 0.10 11.50
C LYS A 62 -10.31 0.98 10.42
N GLY A 63 -11.20 1.56 9.62
CA GLY A 63 -10.85 2.39 8.48
C GLY A 63 -10.43 1.58 7.26
N GLU A 64 -9.88 2.27 6.30
CA GLU A 64 -9.37 1.68 5.08
C GLU A 64 -7.93 1.20 5.25
N PHE A 65 -7.61 0.13 4.54
CA PHE A 65 -6.28 -0.45 4.46
C PHE A 65 -5.58 -0.01 3.16
N ALA A 66 -4.26 0.01 3.19
CA ALA A 66 -3.39 0.00 2.02
C ALA A 66 -2.53 -1.28 2.06
N PRO A 67 -3.13 -2.47 1.91
CA PRO A 67 -2.44 -3.73 2.14
C PRO A 67 -1.55 -4.10 0.97
N ILE A 68 -0.51 -4.89 1.28
CA ILE A 68 0.34 -5.56 0.30
C ILE A 68 -0.01 -7.04 0.34
N PHE A 69 -0.69 -7.55 -0.70
CA PHE A 69 -0.83 -8.98 -0.93
C PHE A 69 0.42 -9.51 -1.62
N TYR A 70 0.89 -10.68 -1.20
CA TYR A 70 2.07 -11.31 -1.76
C TYR A 70 1.88 -12.82 -1.92
N ASN A 71 2.44 -13.39 -2.98
CA ASN A 71 2.38 -14.83 -3.22
C ASN A 71 3.22 -15.56 -2.17
N LYS A 72 2.56 -16.17 -1.18
CA LYS A 72 3.21 -16.85 -0.05
C LYS A 72 3.99 -18.11 -0.45
N ASN A 73 3.75 -18.64 -1.65
CA ASN A 73 4.50 -19.79 -2.14
C ASN A 73 5.89 -19.38 -2.66
N ARG A 74 6.04 -18.12 -3.11
CA ARG A 74 7.28 -17.56 -3.68
C ARG A 74 8.08 -16.74 -2.69
N TYR A 75 7.41 -16.04 -1.77
CA TYR A 75 8.03 -15.04 -0.91
C TYR A 75 7.78 -15.28 0.57
N ASN A 76 8.79 -14.93 1.38
CA ASN A 76 8.68 -14.81 2.83
C ASN A 76 8.58 -13.34 3.20
N LEU A 77 7.63 -12.98 4.06
CA LEU A 77 7.63 -11.71 4.76
C LEU A 77 8.70 -11.76 5.87
N VAL A 78 9.74 -10.95 5.77
CA VAL A 78 10.85 -10.89 6.73
C VAL A 78 10.52 -9.94 7.87
N SER A 79 10.06 -8.73 7.53
CA SER A 79 9.62 -7.70 8.46
C SER A 79 8.73 -6.70 7.74
N GLY A 80 7.92 -5.96 8.46
CA GLY A 80 7.08 -4.93 7.88
C GLY A 80 6.34 -4.15 8.95
N ASN A 81 5.81 -3.02 8.57
CA ASN A 81 4.96 -2.17 9.40
C ASN A 81 4.07 -1.28 8.54
N THR A 82 3.16 -0.57 9.17
CA THR A 82 2.39 0.53 8.59
C THR A 82 2.67 1.79 9.40
N PHE A 83 2.88 2.91 8.71
CA PHE A 83 3.06 4.21 9.35
C PHE A 83 2.09 5.24 8.78
N TRP A 84 1.76 6.25 9.59
CA TRP A 84 0.85 7.32 9.19
C TRP A 84 1.61 8.41 8.42
N LEU A 85 1.00 8.90 7.37
CA LEU A 85 1.54 9.99 6.56
C LEU A 85 1.25 11.33 7.27
N SER A 86 2.03 11.60 8.32
CA SER A 86 1.87 12.74 9.20
C SER A 86 3.20 13.16 9.82
N GLU A 87 3.18 14.22 10.60
CA GLU A 87 4.32 14.67 11.43
C GLU A 87 4.67 13.68 12.54
N THR A 88 3.75 12.78 12.87
CA THR A 88 3.91 11.75 13.91
C THR A 88 3.66 10.36 13.34
N PRO A 89 4.53 9.84 12.46
CA PRO A 89 4.24 8.67 11.64
C PRO A 89 4.05 7.36 12.41
N ASN A 90 4.48 7.30 13.66
CA ASN A 90 4.33 6.13 14.51
C ASN A 90 3.07 6.18 15.40
N ILE A 91 2.25 7.21 15.25
CA ILE A 91 1.02 7.44 16.02
C ILE A 91 -0.10 7.70 15.02
N ILE A 92 -1.28 7.14 15.28
CA ILE A 92 -2.48 7.41 14.49
C ILE A 92 -2.75 8.91 14.48
N SER A 93 -2.67 9.52 13.31
CA SER A 93 -2.80 10.97 13.18
C SER A 93 -3.11 11.40 11.75
N VAL A 94 -3.79 12.51 11.62
CA VAL A 94 -3.97 13.24 10.36
C VAL A 94 -2.76 14.15 10.15
N GLY A 95 -2.12 14.07 8.99
CA GLY A 95 -0.91 14.82 8.69
C GLY A 95 -1.17 16.13 7.95
N TRP A 96 -0.48 17.20 8.36
CA TRP A 96 -0.45 18.51 7.69
C TRP A 96 -1.86 19.05 7.38
N ASP A 97 -2.19 19.20 6.09
CA ASP A 97 -3.50 19.66 5.59
C ASP A 97 -4.35 18.51 5.02
N ALA A 98 -4.05 17.26 5.39
CA ALA A 98 -4.85 16.12 4.97
C ALA A 98 -6.27 16.16 5.52
N SER A 99 -7.20 15.60 4.77
CA SER A 99 -8.62 15.52 5.17
C SER A 99 -8.92 14.40 6.16
N MET A 100 -8.04 13.43 6.25
CA MET A 100 -8.16 12.22 7.08
C MET A 100 -6.82 11.53 7.24
N GLU A 101 -6.78 10.51 8.09
CA GLU A 101 -5.61 9.66 8.26
C GLU A 101 -5.23 9.00 6.93
N ARG A 102 -3.95 9.06 6.59
CA ARG A 102 -3.36 8.38 5.44
C ARG A 102 -2.19 7.54 5.90
N ILE A 103 -2.01 6.40 5.28
CA ILE A 103 -1.01 5.41 5.68
C ILE A 103 -0.14 4.96 4.52
N CYS A 104 1.04 4.49 4.86
CA CYS A 104 1.91 3.72 3.99
C CYS A 104 2.26 2.41 4.68
N THR A 105 1.92 1.30 4.06
CA THR A 105 2.34 -0.05 4.48
C THR A 105 3.64 -0.39 3.76
N TYR A 106 4.62 -0.93 4.50
CA TYR A 106 5.84 -1.43 3.88
C TYR A 106 6.23 -2.79 4.43
N ALA A 107 6.95 -3.55 3.62
CA ALA A 107 7.52 -4.81 4.06
C ALA A 107 8.82 -5.14 3.32
N LEU A 108 9.72 -5.82 4.03
CA LEU A 108 10.90 -6.49 3.49
C LEU A 108 10.51 -7.93 3.16
N PHE A 109 10.66 -8.29 1.92
CA PHE A 109 10.43 -9.65 1.44
C PHE A 109 11.73 -10.35 1.06
N GLU A 110 11.72 -11.67 1.15
CA GLU A 110 12.76 -12.55 0.65
C GLU A 110 12.17 -13.52 -0.39
N ASP A 111 12.74 -13.54 -1.58
CA ASP A 111 12.44 -14.56 -2.57
C ASP A 111 12.95 -15.93 -2.09
N LYS A 112 12.06 -16.91 -1.98
CA LYS A 112 12.37 -18.23 -1.41
C LYS A 112 13.41 -19.01 -2.22
N LYS A 113 13.46 -18.77 -3.54
CA LYS A 113 14.36 -19.47 -4.46
C LYS A 113 15.73 -18.81 -4.52
N SER A 114 15.79 -17.52 -4.80
CA SER A 114 17.05 -16.77 -4.99
C SER A 114 17.65 -16.24 -3.69
N LYS A 115 16.89 -16.21 -2.60
CA LYS A 115 17.24 -15.57 -1.31
C LYS A 115 17.48 -14.08 -1.38
N ARG A 116 17.16 -13.46 -2.51
CA ARG A 116 17.25 -12.00 -2.67
C ARG A 116 16.16 -11.30 -1.85
N LYS A 117 16.53 -10.17 -1.27
CA LYS A 117 15.63 -9.34 -0.48
C LYS A 117 15.31 -8.03 -1.20
N PHE A 118 14.11 -7.52 -0.96
CA PHE A 118 13.64 -6.25 -1.52
C PHE A 118 12.50 -5.69 -0.66
N TYR A 119 12.30 -4.39 -0.75
CA TYR A 119 11.19 -3.72 -0.08
C TYR A 119 10.03 -3.47 -1.05
N VAL A 120 8.82 -3.59 -0.53
CA VAL A 120 7.60 -3.11 -1.17
C VAL A 120 6.93 -2.12 -0.24
N PHE A 121 6.55 -0.97 -0.78
CA PHE A 121 5.75 0.06 -0.12
C PHE A 121 4.43 0.20 -0.88
N ASN A 122 3.32 0.32 -0.16
CA ASN A 122 2.00 0.59 -0.74
C ASN A 122 1.30 1.68 0.05
N THR A 123 0.76 2.67 -0.63
CA THR A 123 0.22 3.88 0.00
C THR A 123 -1.05 4.37 -0.68
N HIS A 124 -1.77 5.26 0.03
CA HIS A 124 -2.86 6.04 -0.53
C HIS A 124 -2.75 7.47 0.01
N PHE A 125 -2.38 8.41 -0.87
CA PHE A 125 -2.20 9.81 -0.50
C PHE A 125 -3.53 10.52 -0.29
N ASP A 126 -3.48 11.66 0.38
CA ASP A 126 -4.67 12.48 0.58
C ASP A 126 -5.14 13.11 -0.74
N HIS A 127 -6.47 13.13 -0.94
CA HIS A 127 -7.06 13.63 -2.16
C HIS A 127 -7.29 15.16 -2.16
N ILE A 128 -7.19 15.81 -0.99
CA ILE A 128 -7.39 17.25 -0.82
C ILE A 128 -6.07 17.95 -0.49
N GLY A 129 -5.36 17.50 0.55
CA GLY A 129 -4.20 18.16 1.14
C GLY A 129 -3.00 18.23 0.19
N VAL A 130 -2.68 19.42 -0.31
CA VAL A 130 -1.54 19.66 -1.21
C VAL A 130 -0.22 19.50 -0.48
N ILE A 131 -0.12 20.06 0.73
CA ILE A 131 1.07 19.95 1.58
C ILE A 131 1.23 18.50 2.04
N ALA A 132 0.14 17.85 2.42
CA ALA A 132 0.14 16.45 2.84
C ALA A 132 0.72 15.53 1.76
N ARG A 133 0.29 15.65 0.49
CA ARG A 133 0.84 14.85 -0.60
C ARG A 133 2.35 15.07 -0.80
N LYS A 134 2.80 16.33 -0.80
CA LYS A 134 4.23 16.65 -0.95
C LYS A 134 5.07 16.11 0.21
N LYS A 135 4.59 16.28 1.42
CA LYS A 135 5.27 15.81 2.63
C LYS A 135 5.23 14.28 2.74
N SER A 136 4.14 13.64 2.32
CA SER A 136 4.03 12.18 2.26
C SER A 136 5.07 11.55 1.31
N ALA A 137 5.26 12.15 0.14
CA ALA A 137 6.30 11.69 -0.79
C ALA A 137 7.70 11.76 -0.15
N GLN A 138 8.03 12.88 0.49
CA GLN A 138 9.32 13.04 1.19
C GLN A 138 9.44 12.04 2.35
N LEU A 139 8.39 11.87 3.16
CA LEU A 139 8.38 10.95 4.29
C LEU A 139 8.65 9.50 3.85
N ILE A 140 8.03 9.04 2.76
CA ILE A 140 8.29 7.70 2.21
C ILE A 140 9.76 7.56 1.80
N ILE A 141 10.33 8.56 1.12
CA ILE A 141 11.76 8.57 0.75
C ILE A 141 12.65 8.48 2.00
N ASP A 142 12.32 9.22 3.05
CA ASP A 142 13.07 9.22 4.31
C ASP A 142 12.98 7.86 5.01
N TYR A 143 11.80 7.22 5.01
CA TYR A 143 11.63 5.85 5.51
C TYR A 143 12.46 4.84 4.71
N VAL A 144 12.43 4.90 3.38
CA VAL A 144 13.28 4.03 2.55
C VAL A 144 14.76 4.22 2.91
N ASN A 145 15.23 5.46 3.05
CA ASN A 145 16.62 5.75 3.41
C ASN A 145 16.99 5.24 4.82
N SER A 146 16.04 5.32 5.76
CA SER A 146 16.27 4.88 7.14
C SER A 146 16.30 3.35 7.27
N LEU A 147 15.44 2.65 6.54
CA LEU A 147 15.26 1.20 6.63
C LEU A 147 16.26 0.43 5.76
N ASN A 148 16.51 0.93 4.55
CA ASN A 148 17.23 0.21 3.51
C ASN A 148 18.76 0.46 3.53
N LYS A 149 19.42 0.12 4.64
CA LYS A 149 20.87 0.27 4.78
C LYS A 149 21.68 -0.69 3.90
N ASN A 150 21.05 -1.75 3.42
CA ASN A 150 21.68 -2.75 2.57
C ASN A 150 21.49 -2.49 1.07
N ASN A 151 20.86 -1.39 0.69
CA ASN A 151 20.58 -1.03 -0.70
C ASN A 151 19.82 -2.12 -1.48
N PHE A 152 18.86 -2.79 -0.84
CA PHE A 152 17.97 -3.72 -1.52
C PHE A 152 17.09 -2.96 -2.54
N PRO A 153 16.64 -3.62 -3.62
CA PRO A 153 15.64 -3.04 -4.50
C PRO A 153 14.38 -2.60 -3.72
N VAL A 154 13.75 -1.52 -4.17
CA VAL A 154 12.56 -0.94 -3.56
C VAL A 154 11.50 -0.75 -4.63
N PHE A 155 10.28 -1.22 -4.36
CA PHE A 155 9.10 -0.98 -5.17
C PHE A 155 8.13 -0.11 -4.36
N ILE A 156 7.60 0.93 -4.98
CA ILE A 156 6.59 1.81 -4.38
C ILE A 156 5.36 1.77 -5.28
N THR A 157 4.23 1.40 -4.71
CA THR A 157 2.92 1.34 -5.36
C THR A 157 1.91 2.17 -4.58
N GLY A 158 0.83 2.57 -5.22
CA GLY A 158 -0.24 3.25 -4.50
C GLY A 158 -1.13 4.10 -5.38
N ASP A 159 -2.17 4.65 -4.75
CA ASP A 159 -2.91 5.78 -5.28
C ASP A 159 -2.33 7.07 -4.70
N PHE A 160 -1.61 7.80 -5.52
CA PHE A 160 -0.96 9.05 -5.10
C PHE A 160 -1.90 10.26 -5.16
N ASN A 161 -3.11 10.13 -5.71
CA ASN A 161 -4.06 11.23 -5.93
C ASN A 161 -3.41 12.44 -6.65
N LEU A 162 -2.52 12.15 -7.60
CA LEU A 162 -1.68 13.12 -8.31
C LEU A 162 -1.47 12.67 -9.76
N ASN A 163 -1.25 13.66 -10.62
CA ASN A 163 -0.75 13.40 -11.96
C ASN A 163 0.75 13.08 -11.93
N ASP A 164 1.22 12.38 -12.94
CA ASP A 164 2.61 11.93 -13.11
C ASP A 164 3.65 13.07 -13.22
N ASP A 165 3.22 14.25 -13.68
CA ASP A 165 4.02 15.47 -13.81
C ASP A 165 4.05 16.34 -12.54
N SER A 166 3.37 15.94 -11.46
CA SER A 166 3.31 16.72 -10.23
C SER A 166 4.62 16.71 -9.45
N ASP A 167 4.87 17.80 -8.68
CA ASP A 167 6.08 17.94 -7.85
C ASP A 167 6.34 16.72 -6.93
N PRO A 168 5.36 16.16 -6.20
CA PRO A 168 5.59 15.01 -5.34
C PRO A 168 5.98 13.74 -6.11
N ILE A 169 5.37 13.51 -7.28
CA ILE A 169 5.73 12.38 -8.14
C ILE A 169 7.12 12.58 -8.74
N THR A 170 7.42 13.77 -9.26
CA THR A 170 8.76 14.14 -9.72
C THR A 170 9.82 13.94 -8.61
N LEU A 171 9.49 14.22 -7.35
CA LEU A 171 10.39 13.99 -6.22
C LEU A 171 10.69 12.48 -6.03
N ILE A 172 9.68 11.63 -6.13
CA ILE A 172 9.83 10.16 -6.08
C ILE A 172 10.67 9.67 -7.27
N GLN A 173 10.36 10.12 -8.47
CA GLN A 173 11.03 9.73 -9.73
C GLN A 173 12.52 10.13 -9.79
N LYS A 174 12.94 11.18 -9.07
CA LYS A 174 14.37 11.52 -8.93
C LYS A 174 15.17 10.42 -8.25
N LYS A 175 14.52 9.55 -7.51
CA LYS A 175 15.17 8.49 -6.72
C LYS A 175 14.80 7.09 -7.19
N PHE A 176 13.63 6.92 -7.77
CA PHE A 176 13.09 5.64 -8.25
C PHE A 176 12.69 5.80 -9.72
N SER A 177 12.98 4.77 -10.53
CA SER A 177 12.52 4.76 -11.92
C SER A 177 11.02 4.44 -11.97
N ASP A 178 10.28 5.16 -12.79
CA ASP A 178 8.90 4.81 -13.16
C ASP A 178 8.91 3.64 -14.13
N SER A 179 7.92 2.73 -14.03
CA SER A 179 7.86 1.48 -14.81
C SER A 179 6.57 1.34 -15.61
#